data_7bd91434c5d15f1ba395a7d073943878
#
_entry.id   7bd91434c5d15f1ba395a7d073943878
#
_cell.length_a   1.000
_cell.length_b   1.000
_cell.length_c   1.000
_cell.angle_alpha   90.00
_cell.angle_beta   90.00
_cell.angle_gamma   90.00
#
_symmetry.space_group_name_H-M   'P 1'
#
loop_
_entity.id
_entity.type
_entity.pdbx_description
1 polymer ?
#
loop_
_entity_poly.entity_id
_entity_poly.type
_entity_poly.pdbx_seq_one_letter_code
_entity_poly.pdbx_strand_id
1 'polypeptide(L)'
;EYLRPMFIGKSVHDIEDLWQSMMGSSYWRNGPVLNNAISGVDEALWDIKGKLANMPIYSLFGGKCREGIAVYRHADGNSPEEVEEKIHQYMEEGYRYIRCHMGTYGGNFGGTIQKMSHPENAPAGAYYSSRTYMQSVIRLFDRIRSDIGWDLEIMHDIHERLSLADTLSFVKELEQFKPFFIEDALPPEEVHYFEYIRKQTAVPLAMGELFTHPVEWKTLVQNQWIDFIRCHLSDIGGLTPARKLAAFCEQYHVRTAWHGPNDLSPVGMAAQMHLDLAAPNFGIQEFAGFNEAEEEVFPGCPQVRKGY
;
A
#
# COMPACT_ATOMS: atom_id res chain seq x y z
N GLU A 1 20.32 -17.94 5.12
CA GLU A 1 21.69 -18.51 4.98
C GLU A 1 22.58 -17.67 4.06
N TYR A 2 22.09 -17.23 2.89
CA TYR A 2 22.89 -16.45 1.93
C TYR A 2 23.48 -15.16 2.52
N LEU A 3 22.68 -14.38 3.24
CA LEU A 3 23.12 -13.10 3.83
C LEU A 3 23.98 -13.29 5.10
N ARG A 4 23.86 -14.43 5.78
CA ARG A 4 24.50 -14.66 7.07
C ARG A 4 26.01 -14.34 7.14
N PRO A 5 26.83 -14.71 6.15
CA PRO A 5 28.27 -14.41 6.20
C PRO A 5 28.59 -12.90 6.15
N MET A 6 27.65 -12.06 5.72
CA MET A 6 27.87 -10.62 5.55
C MET A 6 27.76 -9.84 6.86
N PHE A 7 27.08 -10.38 7.86
CA PHE A 7 26.87 -9.69 9.13
C PHE A 7 27.46 -10.42 10.34
N ILE A 8 27.89 -11.70 10.21
CA ILE A 8 28.56 -12.39 11.32
C ILE A 8 29.87 -11.66 11.67
N GLY A 9 30.03 -11.32 12.96
CA GLY A 9 31.20 -10.60 13.47
C GLY A 9 31.22 -9.10 13.14
N LYS A 10 30.17 -8.57 12.53
CA LYS A 10 29.98 -7.12 12.31
C LYS A 10 29.27 -6.47 13.49
N SER A 11 29.46 -5.17 13.63
CA SER A 11 28.76 -4.38 14.64
C SER A 11 27.31 -4.18 14.26
N VAL A 12 26.38 -4.50 15.18
CA VAL A 12 24.94 -4.25 15.00
C VAL A 12 24.58 -2.75 15.00
N HIS A 13 25.54 -1.87 15.32
CA HIS A 13 25.33 -0.43 15.28
C HIS A 13 25.45 0.16 13.87
N ASP A 14 26.13 -0.54 12.96
CA ASP A 14 26.47 -0.06 11.62
C ASP A 14 25.41 -0.51 10.59
N ILE A 15 24.14 -0.25 10.92
CA ILE A 15 22.96 -0.70 10.12
C ILE A 15 23.08 -0.28 8.66
N GLU A 16 23.47 0.96 8.41
CA GLU A 16 23.58 1.49 7.05
C GLU A 16 24.63 0.73 6.22
N ASP A 17 25.81 0.48 6.79
CA ASP A 17 26.87 -0.28 6.12
C ASP A 17 26.46 -1.72 5.84
N LEU A 18 25.82 -2.37 6.84
CA LEU A 18 25.29 -3.71 6.69
C LEU A 18 24.22 -3.79 5.60
N TRP A 19 23.29 -2.83 5.59
CA TRP A 19 22.26 -2.75 4.58
C TRP A 19 22.86 -2.59 3.17
N GLN A 20 23.80 -1.66 2.98
CA GLN A 20 24.50 -1.46 1.70
C GLN A 20 25.24 -2.72 1.26
N SER A 21 25.91 -3.39 2.19
CA SER A 21 26.63 -4.65 1.93
C SER A 21 25.68 -5.75 1.46
N MET A 22 24.51 -5.88 2.08
CA MET A 22 23.50 -6.85 1.69
C MET A 22 22.89 -6.53 0.32
N MET A 23 22.56 -5.28 0.07
CA MET A 23 22.00 -4.83 -1.24
C MET A 23 22.99 -5.03 -2.38
N GLY A 24 24.28 -4.81 -2.14
CA GLY A 24 25.35 -5.00 -3.13
C GLY A 24 25.88 -6.43 -3.23
N SER A 25 25.38 -7.37 -2.41
CA SER A 25 25.93 -8.70 -2.23
C SER A 25 25.80 -9.62 -3.44
N SER A 26 24.78 -9.42 -4.25
CA SER A 26 24.53 -10.21 -5.46
C SER A 26 24.68 -9.36 -6.72
N TYR A 27 25.27 -9.93 -7.75
CA TYR A 27 25.27 -9.31 -9.08
C TYR A 27 23.84 -9.20 -9.61
N TRP A 28 23.01 -10.21 -9.36
CA TRP A 28 21.56 -10.27 -9.62
C TRP A 28 20.75 -9.66 -8.47
N ARG A 29 21.04 -8.39 -8.19
CA ARG A 29 20.39 -7.64 -7.12
C ARG A 29 19.07 -7.03 -7.58
N ASN A 30 18.33 -6.48 -6.62
CA ASN A 30 16.99 -5.92 -6.73
C ASN A 30 15.91 -7.00 -6.90
N GLY A 31 14.69 -6.59 -6.71
CA GLY A 31 13.54 -7.47 -6.77
C GLY A 31 13.14 -8.02 -5.39
N PRO A 32 11.88 -8.50 -5.27
CA PRO A 32 11.25 -8.75 -3.98
C PRO A 32 11.96 -9.85 -3.17
N VAL A 33 12.49 -10.88 -3.82
CA VAL A 33 13.07 -12.05 -3.09
C VAL A 33 14.27 -11.66 -2.22
N LEU A 34 15.25 -10.97 -2.79
CA LEU A 34 16.43 -10.52 -2.04
C LEU A 34 16.07 -9.41 -1.07
N ASN A 35 15.28 -8.44 -1.51
CA ASN A 35 14.89 -7.29 -0.70
C ASN A 35 14.12 -7.71 0.55
N ASN A 36 13.20 -8.67 0.47
CA ASN A 36 12.48 -9.21 1.63
C ASN A 36 13.44 -9.88 2.63
N ALA A 37 14.42 -10.64 2.14
CA ALA A 37 15.42 -11.24 3.02
C ALA A 37 16.29 -10.18 3.72
N ILE A 38 16.63 -9.09 3.03
CA ILE A 38 17.35 -7.94 3.59
C ILE A 38 16.47 -7.21 4.61
N SER A 39 15.19 -7.01 4.29
CA SER A 39 14.22 -6.36 5.19
C SER A 39 14.14 -7.04 6.55
N GLY A 40 14.03 -8.37 6.57
CA GLY A 40 13.97 -9.11 7.84
C GLY A 40 15.23 -8.92 8.70
N VAL A 41 16.41 -8.80 8.08
CA VAL A 41 17.66 -8.48 8.80
C VAL A 41 17.69 -7.02 9.24
N ASP A 42 17.29 -6.10 8.38
CA ASP A 42 17.28 -4.66 8.65
C ASP A 42 16.34 -4.31 9.81
N GLU A 43 15.13 -4.85 9.81
CA GLU A 43 14.16 -4.68 10.91
C GLU A 43 14.68 -5.24 12.24
N ALA A 44 15.32 -6.41 12.21
CA ALA A 44 15.96 -6.99 13.39
C ALA A 44 17.10 -6.10 13.92
N LEU A 45 17.90 -5.50 13.06
CA LEU A 45 18.98 -4.57 13.45
C LEU A 45 18.41 -3.30 14.08
N TRP A 46 17.34 -2.73 13.52
CA TRP A 46 16.66 -1.58 14.10
C TRP A 46 16.03 -1.92 15.45
N ASP A 47 15.40 -3.08 15.60
CA ASP A 47 14.84 -3.55 16.87
C ASP A 47 15.93 -3.71 17.95
N ILE A 48 17.07 -4.33 17.60
CA ILE A 48 18.25 -4.42 18.50
C ILE A 48 18.71 -3.01 18.90
N LYS A 49 18.81 -2.09 17.96
CA LYS A 49 19.26 -0.72 18.23
C LYS A 49 18.29 0.00 19.17
N GLY A 50 17.00 -0.15 18.98
CA GLY A 50 15.97 0.39 19.86
C GLY A 50 16.09 -0.17 21.29
N LYS A 51 16.23 -1.49 21.42
CA LYS A 51 16.43 -2.17 22.71
C LYS A 51 17.71 -1.73 23.41
N LEU A 52 18.82 -1.62 22.70
CA LEU A 52 20.09 -1.11 23.27
C LEU A 52 20.00 0.34 23.72
N ALA A 53 19.26 1.17 23.02
CA ALA A 53 19.01 2.56 23.39
C ALA A 53 17.92 2.71 24.46
N ASN A 54 17.21 1.64 24.81
CA ASN A 54 16.01 1.68 25.66
C ASN A 54 14.96 2.68 25.15
N MET A 55 14.75 2.69 23.83
CA MET A 55 13.84 3.60 23.13
C MET A 55 13.04 2.84 22.06
N PRO A 56 11.77 3.21 21.83
CA PRO A 56 11.06 2.73 20.64
C PRO A 56 11.70 3.31 19.37
N ILE A 57 11.57 2.58 18.25
CA ILE A 57 12.25 2.93 16.99
C ILE A 57 11.85 4.33 16.50
N TYR A 58 10.59 4.74 16.61
CA TYR A 58 10.17 6.09 16.21
C TYR A 58 10.94 7.20 16.94
N SER A 59 11.39 6.96 18.18
CA SER A 59 12.22 7.92 18.92
C SER A 59 13.62 8.05 18.32
N LEU A 60 14.15 6.98 17.73
CA LEU A 60 15.43 7.02 16.99
C LEU A 60 15.31 7.78 15.67
N PHE A 61 14.10 7.93 15.15
CA PHE A 61 13.81 8.69 13.93
C PHE A 61 13.49 10.17 14.17
N GLY A 62 13.53 10.62 15.42
CA GLY A 62 13.28 12.02 15.79
C GLY A 62 12.07 12.22 16.70
N GLY A 63 11.36 11.16 17.04
CA GLY A 63 10.16 11.20 17.89
C GLY A 63 8.85 11.19 17.12
N LYS A 64 7.76 11.28 17.85
CA LYS A 64 6.41 11.22 17.28
C LYS A 64 5.97 12.54 16.68
N CYS A 65 5.39 12.51 15.50
CA CYS A 65 4.63 13.61 14.89
C CYS A 65 3.12 13.52 15.21
N ARG A 66 2.66 12.38 15.73
CA ARG A 66 1.24 12.09 16.06
C ARG A 66 1.11 11.05 17.16
N GLU A 67 -0.04 11.01 17.83
CA GLU A 67 -0.30 10.06 18.90
C GLU A 67 -1.01 8.78 18.41
N GLY A 68 -1.63 8.81 17.24
CA GLY A 68 -2.28 7.67 16.60
C GLY A 68 -2.04 7.66 15.10
N ILE A 69 -2.15 6.49 14.49
CA ILE A 69 -1.96 6.26 13.05
C ILE A 69 -3.32 5.96 12.47
N ALA A 70 -3.84 6.84 11.62
CA ALA A 70 -5.07 6.56 10.89
C ALA A 70 -4.86 5.38 9.94
N VAL A 71 -5.79 4.43 9.98
CA VAL A 71 -5.74 3.24 9.13
C VAL A 71 -6.99 3.09 8.28
N TYR A 72 -6.87 2.39 7.16
CA TYR A 72 -8.03 2.02 6.34
C TYR A 72 -8.24 0.50 6.28
N ARG A 73 -9.47 0.13 6.01
CA ARG A 73 -9.92 -1.27 5.85
C ARG A 73 -10.40 -1.52 4.43
N HIS A 74 -10.45 -2.80 4.06
CA HIS A 74 -10.93 -3.26 2.77
C HIS A 74 -12.38 -3.73 2.88
N ALA A 75 -13.29 -3.02 2.24
CA ALA A 75 -14.67 -3.47 2.06
C ALA A 75 -14.80 -4.15 0.69
N ASP A 76 -14.48 -5.44 0.66
CA ASP A 76 -14.59 -6.27 -0.54
C ASP A 76 -15.88 -7.07 -0.52
N GLY A 77 -16.56 -7.18 -1.65
CA GLY A 77 -17.80 -7.95 -1.78
C GLY A 77 -18.04 -8.42 -3.21
N ASN A 78 -19.01 -9.31 -3.39
CA ASN A 78 -19.42 -9.79 -4.71
C ASN A 78 -20.57 -8.97 -5.30
N SER A 79 -21.19 -8.13 -4.47
CA SER A 79 -22.24 -7.20 -4.86
C SER A 79 -22.06 -5.85 -4.16
N PRO A 80 -22.68 -4.77 -4.65
CA PRO A 80 -22.67 -3.48 -3.96
C PRO A 80 -23.25 -3.55 -2.54
N GLU A 81 -24.25 -4.41 -2.31
CA GLU A 81 -24.89 -4.61 -1.02
C GLU A 81 -23.91 -5.20 0.01
N GLU A 82 -23.13 -6.21 -0.39
CA GLU A 82 -22.10 -6.82 0.47
C GLU A 82 -21.00 -5.82 0.85
N VAL A 83 -20.60 -4.97 -0.09
CA VAL A 83 -19.62 -3.90 0.16
C VAL A 83 -20.19 -2.88 1.13
N GLU A 84 -21.43 -2.44 0.93
CA GLU A 84 -22.13 -1.49 1.78
C GLU A 84 -22.30 -2.01 3.21
N GLU A 85 -22.68 -3.29 3.38
CA GLU A 85 -22.79 -3.92 4.70
C GLU A 85 -21.45 -3.88 5.46
N LYS A 86 -20.35 -4.20 4.79
CA LYS A 86 -19.01 -4.10 5.40
C LYS A 86 -18.62 -2.67 5.73
N ILE A 87 -18.97 -1.71 4.88
CA ILE A 87 -18.73 -0.29 5.17
C ILE A 87 -19.44 0.11 6.45
N HIS A 88 -20.71 -0.23 6.60
CA HIS A 88 -21.48 0.05 7.83
C HIS A 88 -20.82 -0.58 9.06
N GLN A 89 -20.41 -1.85 8.98
CA GLN A 89 -19.70 -2.52 10.05
C GLN A 89 -18.42 -1.75 10.44
N TYR A 90 -17.58 -1.40 9.47
CA TYR A 90 -16.36 -0.67 9.76
C TYR A 90 -16.59 0.74 10.31
N MET A 91 -17.65 1.43 9.85
CA MET A 91 -18.03 2.71 10.42
C MET A 91 -18.47 2.60 11.89
N GLU A 92 -19.19 1.54 12.26
CA GLU A 92 -19.54 1.24 13.65
C GLU A 92 -18.30 0.94 14.50
N GLU A 93 -17.29 0.25 13.93
CA GLU A 93 -15.98 0.02 14.56
C GLU A 93 -15.14 1.30 14.66
N GLY A 94 -15.57 2.40 14.01
CA GLY A 94 -14.94 3.72 14.05
C GLY A 94 -14.00 4.03 12.91
N TYR A 95 -13.90 3.19 11.88
CA TYR A 95 -13.11 3.49 10.69
C TYR A 95 -13.77 4.60 9.85
N ARG A 96 -12.92 5.45 9.27
CA ARG A 96 -13.33 6.57 8.40
C ARG A 96 -12.76 6.47 6.99
N TYR A 97 -11.80 5.59 6.78
CA TYR A 97 -11.12 5.39 5.52
C TYR A 97 -11.35 3.94 5.07
N ILE A 98 -11.95 3.76 3.91
CA ILE A 98 -12.32 2.43 3.43
C ILE A 98 -12.00 2.30 1.95
N ARG A 99 -11.24 1.27 1.60
CA ARG A 99 -11.03 0.86 0.22
C ARG A 99 -12.19 -0.02 -0.21
N CYS A 100 -12.92 0.43 -1.22
CA CYS A 100 -14.14 -0.22 -1.71
C CYS A 100 -13.84 -0.98 -2.99
N HIS A 101 -14.15 -2.28 -3.02
CA HIS A 101 -13.85 -3.13 -4.14
C HIS A 101 -14.91 -4.20 -4.36
N MET A 102 -15.23 -4.50 -5.64
CA MET A 102 -16.06 -5.63 -6.01
C MET A 102 -15.26 -6.69 -6.72
N GLY A 103 -15.39 -7.94 -6.27
CA GLY A 103 -14.67 -9.08 -6.83
C GLY A 103 -13.32 -9.34 -6.17
N THR A 104 -12.45 -10.07 -6.87
CA THR A 104 -11.12 -10.46 -6.40
C THR A 104 -10.03 -9.74 -7.17
N TYR A 105 -8.90 -9.50 -6.50
CA TYR A 105 -7.69 -8.98 -7.12
C TYR A 105 -7.07 -9.98 -8.08
N GLY A 106 -6.34 -9.47 -9.06
CA GLY A 106 -5.55 -10.28 -9.97
C GLY A 106 -6.34 -10.97 -11.07
N GLY A 107 -7.62 -10.83 -11.11
CA GLY A 107 -8.50 -11.06 -12.27
C GLY A 107 -8.37 -12.34 -13.06
N ASN A 108 -7.55 -13.28 -12.69
CA ASN A 108 -7.10 -14.18 -13.71
C ASN A 108 -7.80 -15.51 -13.80
N PHE A 109 -8.20 -16.12 -12.78
CA PHE A 109 -8.50 -17.54 -12.96
C PHE A 109 -9.63 -17.98 -12.05
N GLY A 110 -10.83 -17.54 -12.36
CA GLY A 110 -12.04 -18.02 -11.71
C GLY A 110 -12.62 -17.14 -10.61
N GLY A 111 -12.07 -15.95 -10.41
CA GLY A 111 -12.62 -14.97 -9.48
C GLY A 111 -13.85 -14.23 -9.99
N THR A 112 -14.48 -13.46 -9.16
CA THR A 112 -15.71 -12.72 -9.44
C THR A 112 -15.56 -11.75 -10.61
N ILE A 113 -14.37 -11.19 -10.83
CA ILE A 113 -14.07 -10.31 -11.97
C ILE A 113 -14.24 -11.02 -13.30
N GLN A 114 -13.83 -12.28 -13.41
CA GLN A 114 -14.09 -13.06 -14.63
C GLN A 114 -15.59 -13.25 -14.88
N LYS A 115 -16.37 -13.47 -13.84
CA LYS A 115 -17.84 -13.57 -13.97
C LYS A 115 -18.48 -12.25 -14.38
N MET A 116 -17.98 -11.13 -13.82
CA MET A 116 -18.50 -9.80 -14.12
C MET A 116 -18.11 -9.30 -15.52
N SER A 117 -16.98 -9.73 -16.04
CA SER A 117 -16.49 -9.32 -17.37
C SER A 117 -16.76 -10.31 -18.48
N HIS A 118 -17.23 -11.52 -18.16
CA HIS A 118 -17.56 -12.53 -19.15
C HIS A 118 -18.81 -12.12 -19.94
N PRO A 119 -18.74 -12.00 -21.26
CA PRO A 119 -19.91 -11.62 -22.06
C PRO A 119 -21.03 -12.67 -21.94
N GLU A 120 -22.27 -12.19 -21.87
CA GLU A 120 -23.43 -13.07 -21.85
C GLU A 120 -23.45 -13.95 -23.10
N ASN A 121 -23.68 -15.25 -22.91
CA ASN A 121 -23.70 -16.27 -23.98
C ASN A 121 -22.37 -16.49 -24.74
N ALA A 122 -21.25 -15.97 -24.24
CA ALA A 122 -19.95 -16.25 -24.85
C ALA A 122 -19.51 -17.67 -24.58
N PRO A 123 -18.77 -18.33 -25.52
CA PRO A 123 -18.14 -19.61 -25.28
C PRO A 123 -17.20 -19.55 -24.05
N ALA A 124 -16.92 -20.73 -23.46
CA ALA A 124 -15.95 -20.80 -22.36
C ALA A 124 -14.59 -20.21 -22.78
N GLY A 125 -13.99 -19.40 -21.89
CA GLY A 125 -12.71 -18.76 -22.15
C GLY A 125 -12.42 -17.66 -21.15
N ALA A 126 -11.21 -17.13 -21.22
CA ALA A 126 -10.82 -15.95 -20.43
C ALA A 126 -11.25 -14.67 -21.17
N TYR A 127 -12.10 -13.90 -20.54
CA TYR A 127 -12.56 -12.61 -21.04
C TYR A 127 -12.31 -11.55 -19.98
N TYR A 128 -11.95 -10.35 -20.41
CA TYR A 128 -11.91 -9.16 -19.57
C TYR A 128 -12.54 -7.99 -20.32
N SER A 129 -13.48 -7.33 -19.67
CA SER A 129 -14.11 -6.11 -20.18
C SER A 129 -13.79 -4.95 -19.22
N SER A 130 -12.82 -4.12 -19.58
CA SER A 130 -12.47 -2.92 -18.82
C SER A 130 -13.69 -2.00 -18.62
N ARG A 131 -14.53 -1.88 -19.64
CA ARG A 131 -15.77 -1.10 -19.58
C ARG A 131 -16.74 -1.62 -18.51
N THR A 132 -16.95 -2.93 -18.45
CA THR A 132 -17.84 -3.53 -17.44
C THR A 132 -17.27 -3.32 -16.03
N TYR A 133 -15.98 -3.48 -15.87
CA TYR A 133 -15.28 -3.20 -14.62
C TYR A 133 -15.44 -1.75 -14.20
N MET A 134 -15.07 -0.79 -15.04
CA MET A 134 -15.21 0.65 -14.73
C MET A 134 -16.63 1.03 -14.33
N GLN A 135 -17.61 0.58 -15.09
CA GLN A 135 -19.03 0.85 -14.79
C GLN A 135 -19.48 0.23 -13.46
N SER A 136 -18.94 -0.92 -13.07
CA SER A 136 -19.27 -1.54 -11.79
C SER A 136 -18.78 -0.71 -10.60
N VAL A 137 -17.57 -0.17 -10.70
CA VAL A 137 -16.97 0.68 -9.67
C VAL A 137 -17.72 2.03 -9.59
N ILE A 138 -18.04 2.65 -10.72
CA ILE A 138 -18.81 3.90 -10.76
C ILE A 138 -20.16 3.71 -10.07
N ARG A 139 -20.89 2.64 -10.37
CA ARG A 139 -22.17 2.34 -9.70
C ARG A 139 -21.99 2.08 -8.20
N LEU A 140 -20.91 1.41 -7.79
CA LEU A 140 -20.61 1.21 -6.38
C LEU A 140 -20.38 2.55 -5.67
N PHE A 141 -19.57 3.43 -6.25
CA PHE A 141 -19.26 4.74 -5.66
C PHE A 141 -20.48 5.65 -5.61
N ASP A 142 -21.32 5.64 -6.68
CA ASP A 142 -22.57 6.37 -6.71
C ASP A 142 -23.50 5.93 -5.60
N ARG A 143 -23.64 4.62 -5.40
CA ARG A 143 -24.43 4.05 -4.30
C ARG A 143 -23.88 4.44 -2.93
N ILE A 144 -22.58 4.29 -2.69
CA ILE A 144 -21.96 4.65 -1.41
C ILE A 144 -22.19 6.13 -1.10
N ARG A 145 -22.02 7.03 -2.08
CA ARG A 145 -22.24 8.46 -1.89
C ARG A 145 -23.73 8.82 -1.70
N SER A 146 -24.64 8.08 -2.32
CA SER A 146 -26.08 8.28 -2.19
C SER A 146 -26.62 7.75 -0.85
N ASP A 147 -26.21 6.55 -0.44
CA ASP A 147 -26.83 5.84 0.67
C ASP A 147 -26.09 6.07 2.00
N ILE A 148 -24.76 6.22 1.99
CA ILE A 148 -23.93 6.44 3.17
C ILE A 148 -23.52 7.92 3.30
N GLY A 149 -23.21 8.59 2.19
CA GLY A 149 -22.89 10.01 2.17
C GLY A 149 -21.40 10.33 2.09
N TRP A 150 -21.00 11.47 2.69
CA TRP A 150 -19.69 12.10 2.47
C TRP A 150 -18.79 12.12 3.72
N ASP A 151 -19.26 11.63 4.84
CA ASP A 151 -18.49 11.56 6.10
C ASP A 151 -17.48 10.41 6.11
N LEU A 152 -17.38 9.68 5.00
CA LEU A 152 -16.49 8.56 4.76
C LEU A 152 -15.51 8.91 3.62
N GLU A 153 -14.24 8.64 3.85
CA GLU A 153 -13.20 8.69 2.82
C GLU A 153 -13.13 7.33 2.11
N ILE A 154 -13.44 7.33 0.82
CA ILE A 154 -13.43 6.12 0.00
C ILE A 154 -12.22 6.09 -0.92
N MET A 155 -11.69 4.90 -1.14
CA MET A 155 -10.57 4.60 -2.02
C MET A 155 -10.92 3.46 -2.96
N HIS A 156 -10.20 3.37 -4.06
CA HIS A 156 -10.29 2.24 -4.97
C HIS A 156 -8.93 1.92 -5.53
N ASP A 157 -8.66 0.64 -5.65
CA ASP A 157 -7.46 0.09 -6.24
C ASP A 157 -7.80 -0.49 -7.62
N ILE A 158 -7.24 0.11 -8.67
CA ILE A 158 -7.39 -0.39 -10.04
C ILE A 158 -6.58 -1.69 -10.22
N HIS A 159 -5.49 -1.82 -9.47
CA HIS A 159 -4.64 -3.00 -9.50
C HIS A 159 -4.17 -3.35 -10.91
N GLU A 160 -3.74 -2.32 -11.64
CA GLU A 160 -3.11 -2.38 -12.98
C GLU A 160 -3.98 -2.93 -14.12
N ARG A 161 -5.31 -3.02 -13.93
CA ARG A 161 -6.22 -3.72 -14.85
C ARG A 161 -6.58 -2.95 -16.12
N LEU A 162 -6.23 -1.66 -16.17
CA LEU A 162 -6.69 -0.78 -17.25
C LEU A 162 -5.54 -0.38 -18.18
N SER A 163 -5.90 -0.14 -19.44
CA SER A 163 -5.03 0.57 -20.37
C SER A 163 -4.94 2.06 -19.99
N LEU A 164 -3.93 2.77 -20.48
CA LEU A 164 -3.84 4.21 -20.30
C LEU A 164 -5.12 4.94 -20.73
N ALA A 165 -5.72 4.58 -21.87
CA ALA A 165 -6.93 5.21 -22.38
C ALA A 165 -8.14 5.00 -21.45
N ASP A 166 -8.30 3.77 -20.96
CA ASP A 166 -9.37 3.43 -20.02
C ASP A 166 -9.15 4.13 -18.68
N THR A 167 -7.90 4.14 -18.18
CA THR A 167 -7.53 4.83 -16.93
C THR A 167 -7.85 6.32 -17.00
N LEU A 168 -7.49 7.00 -18.10
CA LEU A 168 -7.80 8.43 -18.29
C LEU A 168 -9.30 8.73 -18.27
N SER A 169 -10.11 7.86 -18.89
CA SER A 169 -11.58 7.98 -18.83
C SER A 169 -12.09 7.75 -17.41
N PHE A 170 -11.62 6.69 -16.77
CA PHE A 170 -12.09 6.22 -15.49
C PHE A 170 -11.81 7.20 -14.36
N VAL A 171 -10.57 7.71 -14.25
CA VAL A 171 -10.23 8.68 -13.19
C VAL A 171 -11.04 9.97 -13.30
N LYS A 172 -11.37 10.41 -14.52
CA LYS A 172 -12.25 11.57 -14.74
C LYS A 172 -13.67 11.32 -14.26
N GLU A 173 -14.21 10.12 -14.52
CA GLU A 173 -15.54 9.75 -14.06
C GLU A 173 -15.60 9.62 -12.54
N LEU A 174 -14.48 9.23 -11.89
CA LEU A 174 -14.39 9.13 -10.43
C LEU A 174 -14.24 10.47 -9.71
N GLU A 175 -13.84 11.56 -10.38
CA GLU A 175 -13.68 12.90 -9.76
C GLU A 175 -14.95 13.37 -9.02
N GLN A 176 -16.11 13.09 -9.54
CA GLN A 176 -17.39 13.47 -8.93
C GLN A 176 -17.60 12.87 -7.54
N PHE A 177 -17.00 11.72 -7.26
CA PHE A 177 -17.12 11.02 -5.99
C PHE A 177 -16.05 11.42 -4.97
N LYS A 178 -15.08 12.25 -5.35
CA LYS A 178 -13.98 12.76 -4.52
C LYS A 178 -13.32 11.63 -3.71
N PRO A 179 -12.71 10.62 -4.36
CA PRO A 179 -12.01 9.58 -3.64
C PRO A 179 -10.80 10.16 -2.89
N PHE A 180 -10.45 9.54 -1.76
CA PHE A 180 -9.27 9.90 -1.00
C PHE A 180 -7.99 9.66 -1.82
N PHE A 181 -7.93 8.53 -2.52
CA PHE A 181 -7.03 8.28 -3.64
C PHE A 181 -7.56 7.16 -4.54
N ILE A 182 -6.98 7.08 -5.74
CA ILE A 182 -7.05 5.93 -6.64
C ILE A 182 -5.67 5.30 -6.71
N GLU A 183 -5.62 4.00 -6.49
CA GLU A 183 -4.41 3.21 -6.36
C GLU A 183 -4.09 2.44 -7.64
N ASP A 184 -2.79 2.25 -7.91
CA ASP A 184 -2.21 1.40 -8.95
C ASP A 184 -2.94 1.50 -10.31
N ALA A 185 -3.03 2.75 -10.78
CA ALA A 185 -3.74 3.08 -12.01
C ALA A 185 -3.14 2.39 -13.24
N LEU A 186 -1.82 2.17 -13.26
CA LEU A 186 -1.05 1.49 -14.31
C LEU A 186 0.08 0.68 -13.67
N PRO A 187 0.63 -0.33 -14.37
CA PRO A 187 1.74 -1.15 -13.87
C PRO A 187 3.06 -0.35 -13.73
N PRO A 188 4.02 -0.85 -12.91
CA PRO A 188 5.32 -0.21 -12.71
C PRO A 188 6.10 0.04 -13.99
N GLU A 189 5.95 -0.81 -15.00
CA GLU A 189 6.59 -0.68 -16.31
C GLU A 189 6.11 0.56 -17.07
N GLU A 190 4.94 1.10 -16.71
CA GLU A 190 4.28 2.22 -17.36
C GLU A 190 4.25 3.51 -16.53
N VAL A 191 5.11 3.64 -15.52
CA VAL A 191 5.15 4.82 -14.63
C VAL A 191 5.29 6.15 -15.37
N HIS A 192 5.90 6.16 -16.56
CA HIS A 192 6.05 7.35 -17.37
C HIS A 192 4.71 7.89 -17.92
N TYR A 193 3.67 7.05 -17.98
CA TYR A 193 2.34 7.48 -18.40
C TYR A 193 1.55 8.20 -17.30
N PHE A 194 1.99 8.16 -16.05
CA PHE A 194 1.38 8.93 -14.97
C PHE A 194 1.40 10.45 -15.24
N GLU A 195 2.34 10.94 -16.04
CA GLU A 195 2.33 12.31 -16.53
C GLU A 195 1.03 12.68 -17.26
N TYR A 196 0.53 11.78 -18.09
CA TYR A 196 -0.72 11.99 -18.83
C TYR A 196 -1.92 11.93 -17.92
N ILE A 197 -1.93 11.00 -16.96
CA ILE A 197 -3.02 10.90 -15.98
C ILE A 197 -3.07 12.18 -15.15
N ARG A 198 -1.95 12.61 -14.60
CA ARG A 198 -1.87 13.82 -13.75
C ARG A 198 -2.33 15.09 -14.47
N LYS A 199 -2.09 15.22 -15.76
CA LYS A 199 -2.54 16.35 -16.57
C LYS A 199 -4.06 16.37 -16.81
N GLN A 200 -4.75 15.27 -16.58
CA GLN A 200 -6.15 15.11 -16.92
C GLN A 200 -7.09 15.07 -15.70
N THR A 201 -6.55 14.84 -14.50
CA THR A 201 -7.36 14.73 -13.28
C THR A 201 -6.71 15.36 -12.06
N ALA A 202 -7.54 15.84 -11.14
CA ALA A 202 -7.14 16.26 -9.80
C ALA A 202 -7.38 15.17 -8.74
N VAL A 203 -7.87 14.00 -9.11
CA VAL A 203 -8.01 12.86 -8.18
C VAL A 203 -6.64 12.51 -7.61
N PRO A 204 -6.51 12.39 -6.28
CA PRO A 204 -5.26 11.94 -5.69
C PRO A 204 -4.90 10.52 -6.16
N LEU A 205 -3.64 10.32 -6.53
CA LEU A 205 -3.11 9.04 -7.03
C LEU A 205 -2.14 8.44 -6.03
N ALA A 206 -2.25 7.13 -5.83
CA ALA A 206 -1.38 6.33 -5.00
C ALA A 206 -0.74 5.23 -5.85
N MET A 207 0.55 4.92 -5.61
CA MET A 207 1.26 3.90 -6.36
C MET A 207 2.43 3.36 -5.55
N GLY A 208 2.75 2.08 -5.75
CA GLY A 208 4.07 1.60 -5.34
C GLY A 208 4.16 0.25 -4.66
N GLU A 209 3.10 -0.52 -4.50
CA GLU A 209 3.18 -1.81 -3.79
C GLU A 209 4.14 -2.80 -4.47
N LEU A 210 4.27 -2.73 -5.80
CA LEU A 210 5.19 -3.57 -6.57
C LEU A 210 6.60 -2.99 -6.73
N PHE A 211 6.87 -1.79 -6.23
CA PHE A 211 8.19 -1.18 -6.37
C PHE A 211 9.24 -1.85 -5.49
N THR A 212 10.41 -2.09 -6.08
CA THR A 212 11.55 -2.70 -5.41
C THR A 212 12.81 -1.84 -5.44
N HIS A 213 12.82 -0.80 -6.29
CA HIS A 213 14.02 -0.01 -6.55
C HIS A 213 13.72 1.48 -6.75
N PRO A 214 14.59 2.39 -6.27
CA PRO A 214 14.39 3.84 -6.40
C PRO A 214 14.16 4.38 -7.81
N VAL A 215 14.60 3.68 -8.85
CA VAL A 215 14.37 4.10 -10.24
C VAL A 215 12.89 4.13 -10.60
N GLU A 216 12.07 3.31 -9.93
CA GLU A 216 10.64 3.16 -10.21
C GLU A 216 9.82 4.33 -9.67
N TRP A 217 10.19 4.90 -8.50
CA TRP A 217 9.42 5.98 -7.88
C TRP A 217 10.00 7.39 -8.00
N LYS A 218 11.31 7.53 -8.29
CA LYS A 218 11.95 8.86 -8.32
C LYS A 218 11.23 9.85 -9.22
N THR A 219 10.94 9.46 -10.45
CA THR A 219 10.29 10.33 -11.44
C THR A 219 8.86 10.68 -11.03
N LEU A 220 8.10 9.71 -10.49
CA LEU A 220 6.74 9.93 -10.00
C LEU A 220 6.71 10.98 -8.89
N VAL A 221 7.61 10.82 -7.90
CA VAL A 221 7.71 11.74 -6.75
C VAL A 221 8.21 13.12 -7.16
N GLN A 222 9.32 13.20 -7.90
CA GLN A 222 9.94 14.46 -8.31
C GLN A 222 9.02 15.34 -9.15
N ASN A 223 8.18 14.74 -9.98
CA ASN A 223 7.24 15.46 -10.82
C ASN A 223 5.85 15.61 -10.19
N GLN A 224 5.66 15.10 -8.96
CA GLN A 224 4.35 15.08 -8.28
C GLN A 224 3.25 14.44 -9.15
N TRP A 225 3.60 13.35 -9.85
CA TRP A 225 2.63 12.60 -10.64
C TRP A 225 1.75 11.70 -9.77
N ILE A 226 2.18 11.46 -8.52
CA ILE A 226 1.40 10.80 -7.48
C ILE A 226 1.33 11.67 -6.22
N ASP A 227 0.34 11.43 -5.38
CA ASP A 227 0.12 12.13 -4.12
C ASP A 227 0.49 11.27 -2.92
N PHE A 228 0.49 9.95 -3.10
CA PHE A 228 0.85 8.97 -2.08
C PHE A 228 1.80 7.93 -2.64
N ILE A 229 2.88 7.66 -1.90
CA ILE A 229 3.77 6.51 -2.16
C ILE A 229 3.32 5.32 -1.32
N ARG A 230 3.14 4.16 -1.97
CA ARG A 230 2.60 2.94 -1.36
C ARG A 230 3.54 1.75 -1.39
N CYS A 231 4.85 1.98 -1.29
CA CYS A 231 5.79 0.86 -1.30
C CYS A 231 5.49 -0.15 -0.17
N HIS A 232 5.70 -1.42 -0.48
CA HIS A 232 5.76 -2.47 0.51
C HIS A 232 7.13 -2.41 1.18
N LEU A 233 7.17 -2.20 2.50
CA LEU A 233 8.40 -1.93 3.23
C LEU A 233 9.45 -3.03 3.04
N SER A 234 9.02 -4.29 3.05
CA SER A 234 9.94 -5.41 2.85
C SER A 234 10.45 -5.53 1.41
N ASP A 235 9.64 -5.17 0.41
CA ASP A 235 10.04 -5.23 -1.01
C ASP A 235 11.09 -4.20 -1.39
N ILE A 236 11.16 -3.09 -0.66
CA ILE A 236 12.22 -2.09 -0.83
C ILE A 236 13.42 -2.29 0.08
N GLY A 237 13.43 -3.35 0.92
CA GLY A 237 14.57 -3.74 1.74
C GLY A 237 14.56 -3.26 3.19
N GLY A 238 13.40 -2.90 3.75
CA GLY A 238 13.22 -2.63 5.18
C GLY A 238 13.11 -1.16 5.57
N LEU A 239 13.27 -0.88 6.86
CA LEU A 239 13.16 0.46 7.46
C LEU A 239 14.24 1.43 6.97
N THR A 240 15.46 0.95 6.73
CA THR A 240 16.58 1.79 6.27
C THR A 240 16.26 2.52 4.97
N PRO A 241 15.81 1.88 3.88
CA PRO A 241 15.39 2.56 2.67
C PRO A 241 14.04 3.27 2.82
N ALA A 242 13.08 2.72 3.56
CA ALA A 242 11.75 3.32 3.74
C ALA A 242 11.84 4.69 4.41
N ARG A 243 12.68 4.85 5.43
CA ARG A 243 12.94 6.14 6.07
C ARG A 243 13.50 7.18 5.10
N LYS A 244 14.40 6.77 4.21
CA LYS A 244 14.98 7.65 3.16
C LYS A 244 13.92 8.02 2.12
N LEU A 245 13.07 7.07 1.76
CA LEU A 245 11.96 7.31 0.83
C LEU A 245 10.94 8.28 1.43
N ALA A 246 10.55 8.11 2.69
CA ALA A 246 9.65 9.03 3.37
C ALA A 246 10.20 10.47 3.36
N ALA A 247 11.48 10.66 3.73
CA ALA A 247 12.14 11.96 3.70
C ALA A 247 12.28 12.55 2.28
N PHE A 248 12.51 11.71 1.27
CA PHE A 248 12.51 12.15 -0.12
C PHE A 248 11.12 12.62 -0.57
N CYS A 249 10.08 11.85 -0.26
CA CYS A 249 8.69 12.20 -0.56
C CYS A 249 8.24 13.50 0.12
N GLU A 250 8.67 13.73 1.37
CA GLU A 250 8.39 14.96 2.12
C GLU A 250 8.83 16.22 1.37
N GLN A 251 9.99 16.20 0.72
CA GLN A 251 10.52 17.34 -0.05
C GLN A 251 9.66 17.70 -1.27
N TYR A 252 8.84 16.77 -1.75
CA TYR A 252 7.98 16.94 -2.91
C TYR A 252 6.49 16.93 -2.55
N HIS A 253 6.14 17.05 -1.26
CA HIS A 253 4.77 17.04 -0.75
C HIS A 253 3.99 15.76 -1.07
N VAL A 254 4.68 14.65 -1.33
CA VAL A 254 4.08 13.33 -1.47
C VAL A 254 3.97 12.69 -0.09
N ARG A 255 2.80 12.16 0.23
CA ARG A 255 2.53 11.51 1.50
C ARG A 255 2.85 10.01 1.46
N THR A 256 3.10 9.41 2.62
CA THR A 256 3.27 7.96 2.74
C THR A 256 1.93 7.26 2.99
N ALA A 257 1.76 6.09 2.39
CA ALA A 257 0.63 5.20 2.60
C ALA A 257 1.11 3.75 2.38
N TRP A 258 1.94 3.26 3.31
CA TRP A 258 2.63 1.98 3.12
C TRP A 258 1.67 0.83 2.87
N HIS A 259 2.05 -0.05 1.94
CA HIS A 259 1.31 -1.26 1.63
C HIS A 259 1.34 -2.22 2.81
N GLY A 260 0.16 -2.58 3.34
CA GLY A 260 -0.02 -3.39 4.54
C GLY A 260 -1.08 -4.48 4.37
N PRO A 261 -0.91 -5.38 3.37
CA PRO A 261 -1.85 -6.44 3.08
C PRO A 261 -1.83 -7.52 4.17
N ASN A 262 -2.74 -8.48 4.04
CA ASN A 262 -2.90 -9.56 5.02
C ASN A 262 -1.76 -10.60 5.05
N ASP A 263 -0.82 -10.53 4.13
CA ASP A 263 0.40 -11.36 4.11
C ASP A 263 1.62 -10.65 4.69
N LEU A 264 1.49 -9.39 5.13
CA LEU A 264 2.51 -8.69 5.87
C LEU A 264 2.54 -9.17 7.33
N SER A 265 3.72 -9.62 7.80
CA SER A 265 3.87 -10.05 9.19
C SER A 265 3.56 -8.93 10.19
N PRO A 266 3.10 -9.26 11.43
CA PRO A 266 2.93 -8.27 12.49
C PRO A 266 4.21 -7.47 12.82
N VAL A 267 5.40 -8.04 12.59
CA VAL A 267 6.68 -7.33 12.75
C VAL A 267 6.83 -6.25 11.68
N GLY A 268 6.59 -6.59 10.41
CA GLY A 268 6.63 -5.63 9.31
C GLY A 268 5.60 -4.50 9.48
N MET A 269 4.39 -4.84 9.92
CA MET A 269 3.35 -3.85 10.24
C MET A 269 3.79 -2.91 11.36
N ALA A 270 4.36 -3.45 12.45
CA ALA A 270 4.91 -2.62 13.54
C ALA A 270 6.04 -1.71 13.06
N ALA A 271 6.90 -2.20 12.16
CA ALA A 271 7.96 -1.40 11.55
C ALA A 271 7.41 -0.22 10.74
N GLN A 272 6.38 -0.45 9.90
CA GLN A 272 5.68 0.61 9.18
C GLN A 272 5.07 1.64 10.15
N MET A 273 4.36 1.18 11.19
CA MET A 273 3.73 2.06 12.17
C MET A 273 4.73 2.90 12.97
N HIS A 274 5.92 2.39 13.25
CA HIS A 274 6.99 3.19 13.84
C HIS A 274 7.44 4.32 12.90
N LEU A 275 7.53 4.05 11.62
CA LEU A 275 7.86 5.06 10.61
C LEU A 275 6.72 6.08 10.46
N ASP A 276 5.48 5.64 10.43
CA ASP A 276 4.30 6.49 10.33
C ASP A 276 4.16 7.45 11.51
N LEU A 277 4.48 7.00 12.72
CA LEU A 277 4.50 7.89 13.89
C LEU A 277 5.53 9.00 13.75
N ALA A 278 6.67 8.73 13.11
CA ALA A 278 7.78 9.67 13.01
C ALA A 278 7.76 10.53 11.74
N ALA A 279 7.14 10.05 10.64
CA ALA A 279 7.15 10.76 9.36
C ALA A 279 6.17 11.95 9.34
N PRO A 280 6.62 13.20 9.11
CA PRO A 280 5.73 14.36 9.05
C PRO A 280 4.71 14.28 7.92
N ASN A 281 5.10 13.70 6.79
CA ASN A 281 4.29 13.53 5.57
C ASN A 281 3.46 12.24 5.55
N PHE A 282 3.16 11.65 6.70
CA PHE A 282 2.24 10.53 6.80
C PHE A 282 0.87 10.87 6.18
N GLY A 283 0.33 9.95 5.42
CA GLY A 283 -1.01 10.04 4.82
C GLY A 283 -2.01 9.12 5.50
N ILE A 284 -1.83 7.82 5.29
CA ILE A 284 -2.71 6.76 5.82
C ILE A 284 -1.92 5.44 5.88
N GLN A 285 -2.26 4.54 6.78
CA GLN A 285 -1.72 3.18 6.82
C GLN A 285 -2.76 2.15 6.35
N GLU A 286 -2.37 1.26 5.47
CA GLU A 286 -3.15 0.08 5.17
C GLU A 286 -3.07 -0.91 6.32
N PHE A 287 -4.23 -1.46 6.71
CA PHE A 287 -4.28 -2.45 7.78
C PHE A 287 -5.34 -3.50 7.51
N ALA A 288 -4.93 -4.65 7.02
CA ALA A 288 -5.81 -5.77 6.73
C ALA A 288 -6.32 -6.49 8.01
N GLY A 289 -5.61 -6.34 9.13
CA GLY A 289 -5.86 -7.04 10.38
C GLY A 289 -4.99 -8.29 10.52
N PHE A 290 -5.03 -8.91 11.69
CA PHE A 290 -4.37 -10.18 11.96
C PHE A 290 -5.39 -11.23 12.34
N ASN A 291 -5.12 -12.48 11.99
CA ASN A 291 -5.91 -13.62 12.41
C ASN A 291 -5.39 -14.19 13.76
N GLU A 292 -6.18 -15.07 14.39
CA GLU A 292 -5.84 -15.64 15.70
C GLU A 292 -4.48 -16.37 15.72
N ALA A 293 -4.10 -17.04 14.63
CA ALA A 293 -2.83 -17.75 14.54
C ALA A 293 -1.63 -16.78 14.48
N GLU A 294 -1.80 -15.64 13.80
CA GLU A 294 -0.79 -14.59 13.78
C GLU A 294 -0.64 -13.95 15.16
N GLU A 295 -1.74 -13.66 15.85
CA GLU A 295 -1.72 -13.11 17.20
C GLU A 295 -1.08 -14.07 18.22
N GLU A 296 -1.30 -15.39 18.05
CA GLU A 296 -0.65 -16.41 18.89
C GLU A 296 0.88 -16.45 18.67
N VAL A 297 1.32 -16.43 17.43
CA VAL A 297 2.75 -16.48 17.07
C VAL A 297 3.48 -15.18 17.39
N PHE A 298 2.81 -14.03 17.26
CA PHE A 298 3.35 -12.70 17.49
C PHE A 298 2.63 -11.97 18.63
N PRO A 299 2.79 -12.41 19.89
CA PRO A 299 2.11 -11.77 21.00
C PRO A 299 2.53 -10.29 21.12
N GLY A 300 1.54 -9.40 21.22
CA GLY A 300 1.77 -7.94 21.28
C GLY A 300 1.81 -7.28 19.92
N CYS A 301 1.30 -7.92 18.86
CA CYS A 301 1.13 -7.29 17.55
C CYS A 301 0.29 -6.01 17.64
N PRO A 302 0.43 -5.09 16.67
CA PRO A 302 -0.33 -3.84 16.63
C PRO A 302 -1.84 -4.05 16.71
N GLN A 303 -2.51 -3.21 17.49
CA GLN A 303 -3.96 -3.24 17.67
C GLN A 303 -4.56 -1.92 17.22
N VAL A 304 -5.63 -1.99 16.44
CA VAL A 304 -6.36 -0.82 15.97
C VAL A 304 -7.60 -0.60 16.84
N ARG A 305 -7.84 0.64 17.23
CA ARG A 305 -9.02 1.06 17.99
C ARG A 305 -9.64 2.28 17.33
N LYS A 306 -10.90 2.16 16.91
CA LYS A 306 -11.67 3.24 16.29
C LYS A 306 -10.97 3.84 15.06
N GLY A 307 -10.34 3.00 14.25
CA GLY A 307 -9.66 3.41 13.03
C GLY A 307 -8.26 4.02 13.23
N TYR A 308 -7.67 3.85 14.45
CA TYR A 308 -6.33 4.33 14.79
C TYR A 308 -5.50 3.28 15.52
#